data_f25376c9f32c31728e323f6f870b0299
#
_entry.id   f25376c9f32c31728e323f6f870b0299
#
_cell.length_a   1.000
_cell.length_b   1.000
_cell.length_c   1.000
_cell.angle_alpha   90.00
_cell.angle_beta   90.00
_cell.angle_gamma   90.00
#
_symmetry.space_group_name_H-M   'P 1'
#
loop_
_entity.id
_entity.type
_entity.pdbx_description
1 polymer ?
#
loop_
_entity_poly.entity_id
_entity_poly.type
_entity_poly.pdbx_seq_one_letter_code
_entity_poly.pdbx_strand_id
1 'polypeptide(L)'
;MTMLTLVVGAFANADEPRVDSPRKSVTIPRTSGPVVVDGRLDDAAWQAALRLTDATQYLPQDSTPPSEQTEFWLMYDDDALYIAAKFADREPSAIKRSQLVQGQSVINDDYFEILLDSFNNKRTGYIFYVNANGVQRDGLGLGGLAFNMDWDGI
;
A
#
# COMPACT_ATOMS: atom_id res chain seq x y z
N MET A 1 15.76 -1.29 -17.82
CA MET A 1 14.74 -0.31 -17.35
C MET A 1 13.53 -1.12 -16.95
N THR A 2 13.45 -1.46 -15.68
CA THR A 2 12.37 -2.32 -15.16
C THR A 2 11.18 -1.43 -14.88
N MET A 3 10.08 -1.66 -15.59
CA MET A 3 8.83 -0.94 -15.40
C MET A 3 8.01 -1.68 -14.33
N LEU A 4 7.96 -1.14 -13.13
CA LEU A 4 7.10 -1.65 -12.07
C LEU A 4 5.74 -0.96 -12.18
N THR A 5 4.68 -1.73 -12.38
CA THR A 5 3.31 -1.22 -12.39
C THR A 5 2.69 -1.45 -11.02
N LEU A 6 2.51 -0.37 -10.27
CA LEU A 6 1.78 -0.39 -9.01
C LEU A 6 0.28 -0.25 -9.33
N VAL A 7 -0.51 -1.24 -8.94
CA VAL A 7 -1.97 -1.18 -8.99
C VAL A 7 -2.47 -0.87 -7.59
N VAL A 8 -2.82 0.38 -7.35
CA VAL A 8 -3.57 0.76 -6.14
C VAL A 8 -5.05 0.55 -6.48
N GLY A 9 -5.63 -0.53 -6.03
CA GLY A 9 -7.02 -0.87 -6.28
C GLY A 9 -7.63 -1.61 -5.11
N ALA A 10 -8.83 -1.20 -4.70
CA ALA A 10 -9.63 -1.96 -3.76
C ALA A 10 -10.26 -3.17 -4.46
N PHE A 11 -10.38 -4.29 -3.77
CA PHE A 11 -11.02 -5.48 -4.29
C PHE A 11 -12.54 -5.36 -4.15
N ALA A 12 -13.25 -5.37 -5.28
CA ALA A 12 -14.70 -5.55 -5.31
C ALA A 12 -15.04 -7.04 -5.29
N ASN A 13 -16.16 -7.40 -4.69
CA ASN A 13 -16.74 -8.73 -4.75
C ASN A 13 -16.89 -9.21 -6.21
N ALA A 14 -16.75 -10.51 -6.44
CA ALA A 14 -16.62 -11.14 -7.75
C ALA A 14 -17.82 -10.98 -8.72
N ASP A 15 -18.91 -10.37 -8.28
CA ASP A 15 -20.18 -10.26 -9.02
C ASP A 15 -20.52 -8.83 -9.55
N GLU A 16 -19.66 -7.84 -9.30
CA GLU A 16 -19.86 -6.50 -9.85
C GLU A 16 -19.09 -6.34 -11.18
N PRO A 17 -19.70 -5.71 -12.21
CA PRO A 17 -19.00 -5.41 -13.45
C PRO A 17 -17.82 -4.51 -13.14
N ARG A 18 -16.62 -5.02 -13.35
CA ARG A 18 -15.38 -4.23 -13.20
C ARG A 18 -15.46 -3.04 -14.15
N VAL A 19 -15.69 -1.87 -13.62
CA VAL A 19 -15.40 -0.63 -14.34
C VAL A 19 -13.90 -0.63 -14.58
N ASP A 20 -13.50 -0.65 -15.83
CA ASP A 20 -12.09 -0.65 -16.26
C ASP A 20 -11.56 0.78 -16.02
N SER A 21 -11.32 1.11 -14.75
CA SER A 21 -10.69 2.38 -14.40
C SER A 21 -9.33 2.44 -15.06
N PRO A 22 -8.98 3.53 -15.75
CA PRO A 22 -7.72 3.64 -16.45
C PRO A 22 -6.57 3.43 -15.47
N ARG A 23 -5.76 2.40 -15.72
CA ARG A 23 -4.60 2.07 -14.87
C ARG A 23 -3.60 3.20 -14.95
N LYS A 24 -3.28 3.75 -13.81
CA LYS A 24 -2.23 4.75 -13.72
C LYS A 24 -0.86 4.07 -13.89
N SER A 25 -0.08 4.56 -14.83
CA SER A 25 1.31 4.15 -15.01
C SER A 25 2.22 5.25 -14.48
N VAL A 26 3.16 4.88 -13.64
CA VAL A 26 4.12 5.82 -13.05
C VAL A 26 5.54 5.27 -13.16
N THR A 27 6.52 6.15 -13.20
CA THR A 27 7.93 5.78 -13.15
C THR A 27 8.45 6.02 -11.73
N ILE A 28 8.91 4.96 -11.09
CA ILE A 28 9.48 5.04 -9.75
C ILE A 28 10.97 5.39 -9.90
N PRO A 29 11.47 6.45 -9.25
CA PRO A 29 12.87 6.84 -9.32
C PRO A 29 13.75 5.91 -8.50
N ARG A 30 14.99 5.73 -8.95
CA ARG A 30 16.03 5.05 -8.20
C ARG A 30 16.67 6.03 -7.21
N THR A 31 16.80 5.61 -5.94
CA THR A 31 17.58 6.35 -4.96
C THR A 31 19.02 5.82 -4.88
N SER A 32 19.95 6.70 -4.53
CA SER A 32 21.35 6.36 -4.26
C SER A 32 21.77 6.72 -2.83
N GLY A 33 20.87 7.36 -2.08
CA GLY A 33 21.11 7.73 -0.69
C GLY A 33 20.60 6.65 0.28
N PRO A 34 21.13 6.64 1.50
CA PRO A 34 20.63 5.74 2.53
C PRO A 34 19.18 6.05 2.89
N VAL A 35 18.42 5.02 3.19
CA VAL A 35 17.02 5.09 3.65
C VAL A 35 16.92 4.37 4.98
N VAL A 36 16.41 5.05 5.99
CA VAL A 36 16.12 4.46 7.30
C VAL A 36 14.62 4.19 7.40
N VAL A 37 14.24 2.95 7.61
CA VAL A 37 12.84 2.56 7.74
C VAL A 37 12.42 2.69 9.22
N ASP A 38 12.10 3.92 9.64
CA ASP A 38 11.75 4.26 11.03
C ASP A 38 10.41 4.99 11.17
N GLY A 39 9.62 5.05 10.07
CA GLY A 39 8.35 5.77 10.03
C GLY A 39 8.48 7.29 9.81
N ARG A 40 9.68 7.78 9.54
CA ARG A 40 9.96 9.19 9.25
C ARG A 40 10.34 9.37 7.79
N LEU A 41 10.04 10.54 7.23
CA LEU A 41 10.35 10.91 5.84
C LEU A 41 11.36 12.05 5.81
N ASP A 42 12.28 12.10 6.78
CA ASP A 42 13.28 13.15 6.91
C ASP A 42 14.62 12.84 6.23
N ASP A 43 14.83 11.59 5.76
CA ASP A 43 15.97 11.28 4.90
C ASP A 43 15.93 12.07 3.58
N ALA A 44 17.09 12.53 3.13
CA ALA A 44 17.19 13.28 1.88
C ALA A 44 16.70 12.46 0.66
N ALA A 45 16.77 11.14 0.72
CA ALA A 45 16.31 10.24 -0.33
C ALA A 45 14.81 10.43 -0.64
N TRP A 46 13.97 10.68 0.38
CA TRP A 46 12.53 10.89 0.20
C TRP A 46 12.18 12.14 -0.60
N GLN A 47 13.05 13.14 -0.66
CA GLN A 47 12.82 14.35 -1.45
C GLN A 47 12.83 14.07 -2.96
N ALA A 48 13.56 13.04 -3.40
CA ALA A 48 13.62 12.61 -4.79
C ALA A 48 12.62 11.48 -5.12
N ALA A 49 11.89 10.96 -4.14
CA ALA A 49 10.91 9.90 -4.33
C ALA A 49 9.72 10.38 -5.19
N LEU A 50 9.11 9.45 -5.92
CA LEU A 50 7.84 9.71 -6.59
C LEU A 50 6.77 9.96 -5.52
N ARG A 51 6.16 11.13 -5.51
CA ARG A 51 5.05 11.48 -4.63
C ARG A 51 3.73 11.37 -5.39
N LEU A 52 2.78 10.66 -4.81
CA LEU A 52 1.41 10.52 -5.30
C LEU A 52 0.44 11.14 -4.29
N THR A 53 -0.44 12.01 -4.76
CA THR A 53 -1.39 12.76 -3.92
C THR A 53 -2.82 12.68 -4.43
N ASP A 54 -3.04 11.90 -5.47
CA ASP A 54 -4.30 11.76 -6.18
C ASP A 54 -5.02 10.44 -5.84
N ALA A 55 -4.94 10.04 -4.58
CA ALA A 55 -5.74 8.95 -4.06
C ALA A 55 -7.23 9.22 -4.27
N THR A 56 -7.98 8.17 -4.54
CA THR A 56 -9.44 8.22 -4.64
C THR A 56 -10.07 7.30 -3.62
N GLN A 57 -11.22 7.68 -3.14
CA GLN A 57 -12.04 6.87 -2.27
C GLN A 57 -12.74 5.78 -3.08
N TYR A 58 -12.83 4.58 -2.50
CA TYR A 58 -13.61 3.46 -3.06
C TYR A 58 -15.00 3.37 -2.41
N LEU A 59 -15.06 3.47 -1.10
CA LEU A 59 -16.30 3.45 -0.32
C LEU A 59 -16.40 4.73 0.53
N PRO A 60 -17.59 5.22 0.80
CA PRO A 60 -18.92 4.77 0.35
C PRO A 60 -19.26 5.17 -1.09
N GLN A 61 -18.45 5.98 -1.76
CA GLN A 61 -18.68 6.45 -3.12
C GLN A 61 -17.37 6.36 -3.91
N ASP A 62 -17.36 5.48 -4.91
CA ASP A 62 -16.19 5.21 -5.75
C ASP A 62 -15.73 6.45 -6.54
N SER A 63 -14.41 6.50 -6.76
CA SER A 63 -13.74 7.53 -7.59
C SER A 63 -13.94 8.97 -7.12
N THR A 64 -14.31 9.16 -5.86
CA THR A 64 -14.39 10.49 -5.24
C THR A 64 -13.10 10.86 -4.53
N PRO A 65 -12.82 12.14 -4.27
CA PRO A 65 -11.71 12.52 -3.41
C PRO A 65 -11.82 11.88 -2.02
N PRO A 66 -10.73 11.46 -1.41
CA PRO A 66 -10.75 10.91 -0.06
C PRO A 66 -11.22 11.95 0.96
N SER A 67 -11.84 11.50 2.04
CA SER A 67 -12.30 12.38 3.13
C SER A 67 -11.14 13.09 3.83
N GLU A 68 -9.97 12.44 3.86
CA GLU A 68 -8.74 12.94 4.44
C GLU A 68 -7.60 12.86 3.44
N GLN A 69 -6.64 13.77 3.54
CA GLN A 69 -5.50 13.80 2.63
C GLN A 69 -4.63 12.57 2.82
N THR A 70 -4.37 11.89 1.71
CA THR A 70 -3.50 10.72 1.66
C THR A 70 -2.40 10.95 0.64
N GLU A 71 -1.17 10.67 1.04
CA GLU A 71 0.02 10.84 0.21
C GLU A 71 0.86 9.57 0.27
N PHE A 72 1.48 9.22 -0.86
CA PHE A 72 2.39 8.08 -0.97
C PHE A 72 3.72 8.54 -1.55
N TRP A 73 4.81 7.90 -1.13
CA TRP A 73 6.13 8.06 -1.71
C TRP A 73 6.68 6.70 -2.11
N LEU A 74 7.29 6.65 -3.30
CA LEU A 74 7.86 5.42 -3.85
C LEU A 74 9.24 5.72 -4.42
N MET A 75 10.18 4.86 -4.10
CA MET A 75 11.53 4.84 -4.70
C MET A 75 12.10 3.44 -4.56
N TYR A 76 13.17 3.13 -5.27
CA TYR A 76 13.84 1.85 -5.17
C TYR A 76 15.36 2.01 -5.25
N ASP A 77 16.10 1.01 -4.80
CA ASP A 77 17.53 0.85 -5.04
C ASP A 77 17.82 -0.56 -5.59
N ASP A 78 19.04 -1.06 -5.43
CA ASP A 78 19.40 -2.41 -5.89
C ASP A 78 18.84 -3.52 -5.01
N ASP A 79 18.49 -3.20 -3.78
CA ASP A 79 18.14 -4.17 -2.74
C ASP A 79 16.63 -4.15 -2.43
N ALA A 80 15.96 -3.00 -2.55
CA ALA A 80 14.60 -2.83 -2.06
C ALA A 80 13.72 -1.85 -2.87
N LEU A 81 12.41 -2.05 -2.77
CA LEU A 81 11.38 -1.08 -3.09
C LEU A 81 10.92 -0.41 -1.79
N TYR A 82 11.07 0.89 -1.69
CA TYR A 82 10.64 1.68 -0.55
C TYR A 82 9.28 2.32 -0.85
N ILE A 83 8.34 2.08 0.05
CA ILE A 83 7.00 2.64 -0.01
C ILE A 83 6.71 3.32 1.32
N ALA A 84 6.32 4.58 1.27
CA ALA A 84 5.85 5.29 2.44
C ALA A 84 4.47 5.89 2.17
N ALA A 85 3.68 6.01 3.24
CA ALA A 85 2.37 6.62 3.20
C ALA A 85 2.19 7.60 4.37
N LYS A 86 1.49 8.69 4.11
CA LYS A 86 1.07 9.64 5.12
C LYS A 86 -0.44 9.84 5.00
N PHE A 87 -1.13 9.58 6.09
CA PHE A 87 -2.56 9.74 6.22
C PHE A 87 -2.83 10.90 7.18
N ALA A 88 -3.47 11.95 6.68
CA ALA A 88 -3.98 13.00 7.56
C ALA A 88 -5.25 12.50 8.25
N ASP A 89 -5.48 12.95 9.47
CA ASP A 89 -6.69 12.65 10.21
C ASP A 89 -7.06 13.87 11.07
N ARG A 90 -8.29 14.33 10.95
CA ARG A 90 -8.82 15.45 11.74
C ARG A 90 -9.17 15.04 13.15
N GLU A 91 -9.37 13.73 13.38
CA GLU A 91 -9.72 13.16 14.69
C GLU A 91 -8.73 12.05 15.10
N PRO A 92 -7.43 12.37 15.33
CA PRO A 92 -6.40 11.35 15.60
C PRO A 92 -6.70 10.47 16.81
N SER A 93 -7.55 10.93 17.73
CA SER A 93 -7.99 10.16 18.88
C SER A 93 -9.00 9.05 18.54
N ALA A 94 -9.61 9.11 17.35
CA ALA A 94 -10.56 8.11 16.88
C ALA A 94 -9.89 6.99 16.05
N ILE A 95 -8.60 7.11 15.75
CA ILE A 95 -7.84 6.09 15.03
C ILE A 95 -7.95 4.74 15.74
N LYS A 96 -8.45 3.74 15.01
CA LYS A 96 -8.56 2.37 15.50
C LYS A 96 -7.22 1.66 15.41
N ARG A 97 -6.69 1.23 16.54
CA ARG A 97 -5.38 0.58 16.66
C ARG A 97 -5.34 -0.40 17.82
N SER A 98 -6.20 -1.40 17.77
CA SER A 98 -6.38 -2.37 18.87
C SER A 98 -5.40 -3.53 18.83
N GLN A 99 -4.95 -3.91 17.61
CA GLN A 99 -4.04 -5.04 17.44
C GLN A 99 -2.60 -4.64 17.77
N LEU A 100 -1.94 -5.46 18.60
CA LEU A 100 -0.55 -5.24 19.06
C LEU A 100 0.38 -6.42 18.76
N VAL A 101 -0.16 -7.53 18.22
CA VAL A 101 0.61 -8.76 18.01
C VAL A 101 0.94 -8.89 16.52
N GLN A 102 2.23 -8.98 16.22
CA GLN A 102 2.73 -9.18 14.83
C GLN A 102 2.13 -10.44 14.20
N GLY A 103 1.86 -10.38 12.90
CA GLY A 103 1.28 -11.46 12.12
C GLY A 103 -0.23 -11.66 12.32
N GLN A 104 -0.84 -11.01 13.31
CA GLN A 104 -2.27 -11.11 13.54
C GLN A 104 -3.09 -10.17 12.65
N SER A 105 -4.37 -10.50 12.46
CA SER A 105 -5.26 -9.72 11.61
C SER A 105 -5.45 -8.29 12.11
N VAL A 106 -5.23 -7.32 11.25
CA VAL A 106 -5.41 -5.88 11.49
C VAL A 106 -6.68 -5.31 10.87
N ILE A 107 -7.55 -6.17 10.31
CA ILE A 107 -8.72 -5.75 9.52
C ILE A 107 -9.76 -4.93 10.31
N ASN A 108 -9.72 -4.97 11.63
CA ASN A 108 -10.61 -4.19 12.50
C ASN A 108 -10.00 -2.85 12.93
N ASP A 109 -8.74 -2.59 12.56
CA ASP A 109 -8.03 -1.36 12.85
C ASP A 109 -8.01 -0.45 11.59
N ASP A 110 -7.54 0.78 11.76
CA ASP A 110 -7.10 1.58 10.62
C ASP A 110 -5.74 1.04 10.16
N TYR A 111 -5.67 0.64 8.91
CA TYR A 111 -4.49 0.00 8.35
C TYR A 111 -4.18 0.48 6.93
N PHE A 112 -2.94 0.34 6.56
CA PHE A 112 -2.46 0.49 5.20
C PHE A 112 -2.23 -0.89 4.59
N GLU A 113 -2.65 -1.06 3.35
CA GLU A 113 -2.50 -2.30 2.59
C GLU A 113 -1.73 -2.02 1.30
N ILE A 114 -0.78 -2.89 1.00
CA ILE A 114 -0.06 -2.90 -0.27
C ILE A 114 -0.26 -4.25 -0.93
N LEU A 115 -0.76 -4.25 -2.16
CA LEU A 115 -0.76 -5.43 -3.02
C LEU A 115 0.30 -5.24 -4.12
N LEU A 116 1.24 -6.17 -4.19
CA LEU A 116 2.34 -6.15 -5.14
C LEU A 116 2.28 -7.35 -6.07
N ASP A 117 1.93 -7.14 -7.35
CA ASP A 117 2.07 -8.13 -8.42
C ASP A 117 3.47 -8.03 -9.04
N SER A 118 4.45 -8.66 -8.41
CA SER A 118 5.85 -8.63 -8.83
C SER A 118 6.10 -9.38 -10.15
N PHE A 119 5.20 -10.28 -10.53
CA PHE A 119 5.30 -11.06 -11.77
C PHE A 119 4.48 -10.44 -12.91
N ASN A 120 3.70 -9.41 -12.65
CA ASN A 120 2.77 -8.79 -13.62
C ASN A 120 1.85 -9.81 -14.32
N ASN A 121 1.46 -10.86 -13.60
CA ASN A 121 0.64 -11.95 -14.13
C ASN A 121 -0.85 -11.83 -13.78
N LYS A 122 -1.23 -10.87 -12.93
CA LYS A 122 -2.59 -10.57 -12.46
C LYS A 122 -3.28 -11.77 -11.76
N ARG A 123 -2.48 -12.68 -11.25
CA ARG A 123 -2.95 -13.92 -10.60
C ARG A 123 -2.33 -14.14 -9.24
N THR A 124 -1.05 -13.83 -9.11
CA THR A 124 -0.32 -13.98 -7.86
C THR A 124 0.26 -12.64 -7.46
N GLY A 125 0.31 -12.37 -6.17
CA GLY A 125 0.88 -11.13 -5.65
C GLY A 125 1.13 -11.27 -4.16
N TYR A 126 1.96 -10.40 -3.65
CA TYR A 126 2.22 -10.29 -2.22
C TYR A 126 1.32 -9.21 -1.65
N ILE A 127 0.76 -9.46 -0.48
CA ILE A 127 -0.04 -8.49 0.25
C ILE A 127 0.63 -8.20 1.59
N PHE A 128 0.70 -6.91 1.93
CA PHE A 128 1.31 -6.43 3.15
C PHE A 128 0.34 -5.47 3.83
N TYR A 129 0.17 -5.65 5.13
CA TYR A 129 -0.65 -4.80 5.97
C TYR A 129 0.21 -4.16 7.05
N VAL A 130 -0.11 -2.93 7.42
CA VAL A 130 0.43 -2.30 8.61
C VAL A 130 -0.65 -1.42 9.26
N ASN A 131 -0.88 -1.58 10.56
CA ASN A 131 -1.81 -0.72 11.29
C ASN A 131 -1.11 0.50 11.91
N ALA A 132 -1.88 1.36 12.57
CA ALA A 132 -1.36 2.58 13.20
C ALA A 132 -0.45 2.33 14.42
N ASN A 133 -0.33 1.07 14.90
CA ASN A 133 0.65 0.67 15.92
C ASN A 133 1.93 0.11 15.31
N GLY A 134 2.04 0.02 13.96
CA GLY A 134 3.17 -0.62 13.29
C GLY A 134 3.11 -2.16 13.30
N VAL A 135 1.97 -2.75 13.64
CA VAL A 135 1.76 -4.19 13.52
C VAL A 135 1.66 -4.55 12.05
N GLN A 136 2.52 -5.45 11.63
CA GLN A 136 2.62 -5.93 10.26
C GLN A 136 1.97 -7.30 10.12
N ARG A 137 1.42 -7.55 8.94
CA ARG A 137 0.95 -8.85 8.48
C ARG A 137 1.13 -8.93 6.99
N ASP A 138 1.48 -10.09 6.52
CA ASP A 138 1.67 -10.36 5.10
C ASP A 138 0.90 -11.59 4.63
N GLY A 139 0.94 -11.83 3.34
CA GLY A 139 0.30 -12.97 2.72
C GLY A 139 0.64 -13.08 1.25
N LEU A 140 0.33 -14.24 0.68
CA LEU A 140 0.51 -14.56 -0.72
C LEU A 140 -0.86 -14.70 -1.40
N GLY A 141 -1.12 -13.89 -2.42
CA GLY A 141 -2.28 -14.01 -3.28
C GLY A 141 -2.13 -15.15 -4.27
N LEU A 142 -3.12 -16.05 -4.32
CA LEU A 142 -3.09 -17.29 -5.12
C LEU A 142 -4.11 -17.31 -6.26
N GLY A 143 -4.39 -16.17 -6.83
CA GLY A 143 -5.39 -16.00 -7.89
C GLY A 143 -6.79 -15.70 -7.37
N GLY A 144 -7.40 -14.66 -7.91
CA GLY A 144 -8.68 -14.16 -7.42
C GLY A 144 -8.59 -13.50 -6.05
N LEU A 145 -9.54 -13.79 -5.17
CA LEU A 145 -9.62 -13.23 -3.81
C LEU A 145 -9.06 -14.18 -2.73
N ALA A 146 -8.38 -15.26 -3.12
CA ALA A 146 -7.78 -16.19 -2.18
C ALA A 146 -6.38 -15.72 -1.77
N PHE A 147 -6.17 -15.55 -0.47
CA PHE A 147 -4.87 -15.22 0.11
C PHE A 147 -4.43 -16.30 1.07
N ASN A 148 -3.18 -16.75 0.91
CA ASN A 148 -2.53 -17.56 1.92
C ASN A 148 -1.89 -16.63 2.94
N MET A 149 -2.53 -16.46 4.09
CA MET A 149 -2.06 -15.61 5.18
C MET A 149 -1.14 -16.34 6.17
N ASP A 150 -0.82 -17.61 5.91
CA ASP A 150 0.20 -18.37 6.64
C ASP A 150 1.58 -18.25 5.97
N TRP A 151 1.64 -17.57 4.80
CA TRP A 151 2.92 -17.19 4.21
C TRP A 151 3.53 -16.08 5.06
N ASP A 152 4.78 -16.25 5.45
CA ASP A 152 5.54 -15.35 6.32
C ASP A 152 6.79 -14.92 5.56
N GLY A 153 6.86 -13.66 5.18
CA GLY A 153 7.96 -13.04 4.45
C GLY A 153 8.59 -11.87 5.20
N ILE A 154 8.11 -11.58 6.42
CA ILE A 154 8.59 -10.46 7.24
C ILE A 154 9.35 -11.00 8.46
#